data_4f3d290af5d88e7eef9c0457dae98ca4
#
_entry.id   4f3d290af5d88e7eef9c0457dae98ca4
#
_cell.length_a   1.000
_cell.length_b   1.000
_cell.length_c   1.000
_cell.angle_alpha   90.00
_cell.angle_beta   90.00
_cell.angle_gamma   90.00
#
_symmetry.space_group_name_H-M   'P 1'
#
loop_
_entity.id
_entity.type
_entity.pdbx_description
1 polymer ?
#
loop_
_entity_poly.entity_id
_entity_poly.type
_entity_poly.pdbx_seq_one_letter_code
_entity_poly.pdbx_strand_id
1 'polypeptide(L)'
;MKIRLLSDLHTEFRLPYKTHEMSEYRGEDVLVLAGDIASGATNTMDVIKHFLDQGFPKVVYVPGNHEYYGSTLTHFDDKLLNLCEQTRGAHFLRPGTVTFNGVMFTGATLWTNFADNFFSQSYAKRTINDFRQIRNFTTSHAYDLYYKHLDYIKQSYEQRGDKPVVVVTHFLPARECIAPQWRDGNLLNDYFANDLGSMIADMENTTWLFGHTHDAMDFELGNTRLVCNPHGYHGSSEPGTNGFDPFKTIVV
;
A
#
# COMPACT_ATOMS: atom_id res chain seq x y z
N MET A 1 -12.38 -15.39 4.76
CA MET A 1 -11.98 -14.93 3.41
C MET A 1 -10.49 -15.13 3.27
N LYS A 2 -10.02 -15.68 2.14
CA LYS A 2 -8.60 -15.91 1.86
C LYS A 2 -8.04 -14.79 0.99
N ILE A 3 -7.07 -14.03 1.49
CA ILE A 3 -6.49 -12.85 0.84
C ILE A 3 -5.02 -13.13 0.53
N ARG A 4 -4.59 -12.97 -0.73
CA ARG A 4 -3.18 -12.87 -1.10
C ARG A 4 -2.72 -11.42 -0.92
N LEU A 5 -1.54 -11.20 -0.32
CA LEU A 5 -0.94 -9.87 -0.19
C LEU A 5 0.36 -9.79 -0.97
N LEU A 6 0.48 -8.78 -1.83
CA LEU A 6 1.71 -8.37 -2.49
C LEU A 6 1.85 -6.84 -2.41
N SER A 7 3.07 -6.34 -2.31
CA SER A 7 3.43 -4.92 -2.44
C SER A 7 4.83 -4.74 -3.03
N ASP A 8 5.17 -3.53 -3.40
CA ASP A 8 6.52 -3.13 -3.79
C ASP A 8 7.11 -4.03 -4.89
N LEU A 9 6.30 -4.36 -5.92
CA LEU A 9 6.73 -5.19 -7.04
C LEU A 9 7.69 -4.46 -7.97
N HIS A 10 7.60 -3.13 -8.06
CA HIS A 10 8.48 -2.28 -8.84
C HIS A 10 8.77 -2.82 -10.26
N THR A 11 7.69 -3.16 -10.98
CA THR A 11 7.82 -3.76 -12.33
C THR A 11 8.50 -2.84 -13.36
N GLU A 12 8.60 -1.54 -13.06
CA GLU A 12 9.42 -0.58 -13.83
C GLU A 12 10.91 -0.94 -13.87
N PHE A 13 11.41 -1.71 -12.91
CA PHE A 13 12.77 -2.27 -12.90
C PHE A 13 12.86 -3.65 -13.56
N ARG A 14 11.90 -3.99 -14.44
CA ARG A 14 11.86 -5.19 -15.26
C ARG A 14 11.70 -6.50 -14.49
N LEU A 15 10.96 -6.47 -13.37
CA LEU A 15 10.56 -7.70 -12.68
C LEU A 15 9.78 -8.62 -13.63
N PRO A 16 10.17 -9.89 -13.79
CA PRO A 16 9.45 -10.84 -14.64
C PRO A 16 8.18 -11.40 -13.96
N TYR A 17 7.32 -10.50 -13.42
CA TYR A 17 6.15 -10.89 -12.63
C TYR A 17 5.20 -11.85 -13.37
N LYS A 18 5.14 -11.75 -14.71
CA LYS A 18 4.28 -12.60 -15.55
C LYS A 18 4.67 -14.09 -15.53
N THR A 19 5.92 -14.40 -15.20
CA THR A 19 6.44 -15.77 -15.12
C THR A 19 6.82 -16.16 -13.71
N HIS A 20 6.65 -15.25 -12.74
CA HIS A 20 7.03 -15.48 -11.36
C HIS A 20 5.94 -16.27 -10.62
N GLU A 21 6.33 -17.06 -9.62
CA GLU A 21 5.42 -17.86 -8.77
C GLU A 21 4.30 -17.02 -8.14
N MET A 22 4.56 -15.74 -7.82
CA MET A 22 3.55 -14.83 -7.27
C MET A 22 2.30 -14.67 -8.13
N SER A 23 2.39 -14.98 -9.44
CA SER A 23 1.25 -14.93 -10.36
C SER A 23 0.36 -16.17 -10.30
N GLU A 24 0.81 -17.26 -9.65
CA GLU A 24 0.04 -18.50 -9.55
C GLU A 24 -1.16 -18.31 -8.61
N TYR A 25 -2.37 -18.46 -9.15
CA TYR A 25 -3.62 -18.47 -8.38
C TYR A 25 -3.79 -19.79 -7.63
N ARG A 26 -4.06 -19.73 -6.33
CA ARG A 26 -4.22 -20.90 -5.44
C ARG A 26 -5.54 -20.88 -4.65
N GLY A 27 -6.60 -20.32 -5.25
CA GLY A 27 -7.93 -20.29 -4.67
C GLY A 27 -8.15 -19.17 -3.66
N GLU A 28 -7.46 -18.05 -3.80
CA GLU A 28 -7.69 -16.82 -3.04
C GLU A 28 -9.00 -16.14 -3.45
N ASP A 29 -9.72 -15.56 -2.49
CA ASP A 29 -10.92 -14.78 -2.76
C ASP A 29 -10.60 -13.38 -3.31
N VAL A 30 -9.49 -12.80 -2.84
CA VAL A 30 -9.02 -11.45 -3.18
C VAL A 30 -7.49 -11.43 -3.25
N LEU A 31 -6.93 -10.74 -4.24
CA LEU A 31 -5.55 -10.27 -4.23
C LEU A 31 -5.54 -8.81 -3.78
N VAL A 32 -4.73 -8.48 -2.77
CA VAL A 32 -4.43 -7.10 -2.37
C VAL A 32 -3.06 -6.71 -2.89
N LEU A 33 -3.00 -5.60 -3.61
CA LEU A 33 -1.79 -4.94 -4.09
C LEU A 33 -1.60 -3.64 -3.30
N ALA A 34 -0.68 -3.63 -2.34
CA ALA A 34 -0.50 -2.52 -1.39
C ALA A 34 0.58 -1.50 -1.85
N GLY A 35 0.46 -1.05 -3.10
CA GLY A 35 1.28 0.03 -3.69
C GLY A 35 2.64 -0.38 -4.23
N ASP A 36 3.25 0.54 -4.97
CA ASP A 36 4.54 0.40 -5.65
C ASP A 36 4.62 -0.83 -6.56
N ILE A 37 3.55 -1.02 -7.36
CA ILE A 37 3.42 -2.14 -8.27
C ILE A 37 4.10 -1.83 -9.61
N ALA A 38 3.87 -0.63 -10.15
CA ALA A 38 4.44 -0.16 -11.42
C ALA A 38 4.32 1.36 -11.56
N SER A 39 5.26 2.02 -12.20
CA SER A 39 5.14 3.45 -12.50
C SER A 39 4.15 3.70 -13.65
N GLY A 40 3.17 4.59 -13.40
CA GLY A 40 2.18 5.05 -14.38
C GLY A 40 0.95 4.16 -14.55
N ALA A 41 -0.22 4.78 -14.71
CA ALA A 41 -1.53 4.13 -14.67
C ALA A 41 -1.72 2.98 -15.68
N THR A 42 -1.13 3.08 -16.86
CA THR A 42 -1.23 2.01 -17.88
C THR A 42 -0.48 0.77 -17.44
N ASN A 43 0.77 0.93 -16.98
CA ASN A 43 1.60 -0.18 -16.53
C ASN A 43 0.99 -0.85 -15.29
N THR A 44 0.49 -0.04 -14.34
CA THR A 44 -0.23 -0.55 -13.16
C THR A 44 -1.44 -1.38 -13.58
N MET A 45 -2.23 -0.89 -14.54
CA MET A 45 -3.39 -1.63 -15.04
C MET A 45 -3.02 -2.92 -15.74
N ASP A 46 -1.89 -2.96 -16.47
CA ASP A 46 -1.39 -4.19 -17.11
C ASP A 46 -1.02 -5.26 -16.07
N VAL A 47 -0.45 -4.85 -14.93
CA VAL A 47 -0.19 -5.76 -13.79
C VAL A 47 -1.49 -6.27 -13.20
N ILE A 48 -2.46 -5.39 -12.92
CA ILE A 48 -3.77 -5.76 -12.36
C ILE A 48 -4.47 -6.76 -13.29
N LYS A 49 -4.53 -6.48 -14.60
CA LYS A 49 -5.14 -7.37 -15.60
C LYS A 49 -4.43 -8.72 -15.67
N HIS A 50 -3.09 -8.73 -15.60
CA HIS A 50 -2.35 -9.97 -15.58
C HIS A 50 -2.81 -10.90 -14.44
N PHE A 51 -2.94 -10.40 -13.21
CA PHE A 51 -3.41 -11.21 -12.08
C PHE A 51 -4.87 -11.67 -12.26
N LEU A 52 -5.75 -10.81 -12.77
CA LEU A 52 -7.12 -11.21 -13.10
C LEU A 52 -7.15 -12.33 -14.14
N ASP A 53 -6.31 -12.28 -15.17
CA ASP A 53 -6.17 -13.28 -16.21
C ASP A 53 -5.59 -14.61 -15.68
N GLN A 54 -4.81 -14.58 -14.59
CA GLN A 54 -4.34 -15.78 -13.88
C GLN A 54 -5.44 -16.44 -13.03
N GLY A 55 -6.60 -15.83 -12.90
CA GLY A 55 -7.77 -16.41 -12.23
C GLY A 55 -8.11 -15.77 -10.87
N PHE A 56 -7.36 -14.78 -10.41
CA PHE A 56 -7.77 -14.03 -9.21
C PHE A 56 -9.13 -13.37 -9.45
N PRO A 57 -10.17 -13.65 -8.65
CA PRO A 57 -11.50 -13.14 -8.94
C PRO A 57 -11.64 -11.64 -8.70
N LYS A 58 -10.81 -11.08 -7.82
CA LYS A 58 -10.78 -9.67 -7.45
C LYS A 58 -9.37 -9.22 -7.10
N VAL A 59 -9.02 -8.02 -7.55
CA VAL A 59 -7.81 -7.30 -7.16
C VAL A 59 -8.23 -6.01 -6.46
N VAL A 60 -7.86 -5.85 -5.19
CA VAL A 60 -7.99 -4.59 -4.43
C VAL A 60 -6.64 -3.91 -4.44
N TYR A 61 -6.61 -2.66 -4.83
CA TYR A 61 -5.37 -1.94 -5.05
C TYR A 61 -5.39 -0.54 -4.43
N VAL A 62 -4.31 -0.17 -3.76
CA VAL A 62 -3.95 1.22 -3.40
C VAL A 62 -2.66 1.60 -4.09
N PRO A 63 -2.46 2.86 -4.52
CA PRO A 63 -1.19 3.28 -5.11
C PRO A 63 -0.15 3.53 -4.02
N GLY A 64 1.11 3.26 -4.35
CA GLY A 64 2.26 3.78 -3.62
C GLY A 64 2.72 5.12 -4.17
N ASN A 65 3.94 5.51 -3.88
CA ASN A 65 4.51 6.76 -4.39
C ASN A 65 5.09 6.59 -5.82
N HIS A 66 5.63 5.42 -6.17
CA HIS A 66 6.22 5.17 -7.49
C HIS A 66 5.22 5.19 -8.63
N GLU A 67 3.97 4.86 -8.38
CA GLU A 67 2.90 4.95 -9.38
C GLU A 67 2.77 6.33 -10.00
N TYR A 68 3.03 7.36 -9.22
CA TYR A 68 2.88 8.76 -9.63
C TYR A 68 4.11 9.34 -10.35
N TYR A 69 5.23 8.62 -10.42
CA TYR A 69 6.45 9.11 -11.07
C TYR A 69 6.21 9.45 -12.54
N GLY A 70 6.72 10.62 -12.95
CA GLY A 70 6.50 11.16 -14.28
C GLY A 70 5.10 11.75 -14.54
N SER A 71 4.19 11.72 -13.56
CA SER A 71 2.81 12.18 -13.66
C SER A 71 2.46 13.18 -12.55
N THR A 72 1.23 13.70 -12.56
CA THR A 72 0.61 14.32 -11.38
C THR A 72 -0.29 13.30 -10.70
N LEU A 73 -0.58 13.49 -9.41
CA LEU A 73 -1.50 12.64 -8.64
C LEU A 73 -2.86 12.50 -9.35
N THR A 74 -3.48 13.64 -9.66
CA THR A 74 -4.81 13.68 -10.27
C THR A 74 -4.86 12.98 -11.63
N HIS A 75 -3.84 13.20 -12.48
CA HIS A 75 -3.82 12.57 -13.81
C HIS A 75 -3.69 11.04 -13.72
N PHE A 76 -2.84 10.55 -12.82
CA PHE A 76 -2.72 9.11 -12.57
C PHE A 76 -4.03 8.53 -12.05
N ASP A 77 -4.58 9.13 -10.99
CA ASP A 77 -5.80 8.65 -10.32
C ASP A 77 -6.99 8.58 -11.28
N ASP A 78 -7.26 9.66 -12.04
CA ASP A 78 -8.39 9.72 -12.96
C ASP A 78 -8.24 8.71 -14.10
N LYS A 79 -7.01 8.56 -14.62
CA LYS A 79 -6.73 7.57 -15.66
C LYS A 79 -6.91 6.14 -15.16
N LEU A 80 -6.36 5.81 -13.99
CA LEU A 80 -6.46 4.46 -13.45
C LEU A 80 -7.89 4.12 -13.02
N LEU A 81 -8.62 5.08 -12.43
CA LEU A 81 -10.04 4.88 -12.09
C LEU A 81 -10.85 4.48 -13.32
N ASN A 82 -10.72 5.24 -14.40
CA ASN A 82 -11.41 4.95 -15.66
C ASN A 82 -11.07 3.54 -16.19
N LEU A 83 -9.81 3.11 -16.10
CA LEU A 83 -9.40 1.77 -16.52
C LEU A 83 -9.98 0.68 -15.61
N CYS A 84 -10.02 0.91 -14.30
CA CYS A 84 -10.59 -0.03 -13.33
C CYS A 84 -12.10 -0.18 -13.51
N GLU A 85 -12.84 0.92 -13.73
CA GLU A 85 -14.29 0.88 -14.00
C GLU A 85 -14.67 0.05 -15.23
N GLN A 86 -13.77 -0.04 -16.20
CA GLN A 86 -13.94 -0.85 -17.41
C GLN A 86 -13.44 -2.31 -17.24
N THR A 87 -12.86 -2.65 -16.09
CA THR A 87 -12.23 -3.96 -15.87
C THR A 87 -12.89 -4.67 -14.69
N ARG A 88 -13.70 -5.69 -14.99
CA ARG A 88 -14.36 -6.49 -13.97
C ARG A 88 -13.35 -7.12 -13.02
N GLY A 89 -13.55 -6.95 -11.71
CA GLY A 89 -12.68 -7.49 -10.68
C GLY A 89 -11.54 -6.58 -10.24
N ALA A 90 -11.30 -5.44 -10.92
CA ALA A 90 -10.35 -4.42 -10.49
C ALA A 90 -11.03 -3.41 -9.56
N HIS A 91 -10.48 -3.19 -8.37
CA HIS A 91 -11.02 -2.29 -7.36
C HIS A 91 -9.92 -1.35 -6.85
N PHE A 92 -10.00 -0.09 -7.26
CA PHE A 92 -9.03 0.95 -6.92
C PHE A 92 -9.51 1.80 -5.74
N LEU A 93 -8.74 1.80 -4.64
CA LEU A 93 -9.00 2.59 -3.43
C LEU A 93 -8.10 3.86 -3.41
N ARG A 94 -8.68 5.07 -3.67
CA ARG A 94 -7.93 6.34 -3.82
C ARG A 94 -8.45 7.60 -3.08
N PRO A 95 -8.82 7.70 -1.84
CA PRO A 95 -9.31 6.71 -0.88
C PRO A 95 -10.63 6.06 -1.33
N GLY A 96 -10.88 4.86 -0.86
CA GLY A 96 -12.06 4.09 -1.27
C GLY A 96 -12.42 2.97 -0.32
N THR A 97 -13.63 2.42 -0.50
CA THR A 97 -14.15 1.28 0.28
C THR A 97 -14.93 0.36 -0.62
N VAL A 98 -14.69 -0.96 -0.48
CA VAL A 98 -15.47 -2.02 -1.13
C VAL A 98 -15.76 -3.13 -0.12
N THR A 99 -16.85 -3.87 -0.32
CA THR A 99 -17.21 -4.99 0.57
C THR A 99 -17.41 -6.26 -0.23
N PHE A 100 -16.79 -7.35 0.19
CA PHE A 100 -16.94 -8.69 -0.40
C PHE A 100 -17.23 -9.71 0.69
N ASN A 101 -18.26 -10.53 0.50
CA ASN A 101 -18.62 -11.61 1.41
C ASN A 101 -18.68 -11.17 2.90
N GLY A 102 -19.14 -9.94 3.17
CA GLY A 102 -19.23 -9.37 4.51
C GLY A 102 -17.95 -8.75 5.06
N VAL A 103 -16.80 -8.87 4.40
CA VAL A 103 -15.54 -8.22 4.78
C VAL A 103 -15.42 -6.87 4.06
N MET A 104 -15.15 -5.81 4.81
CA MET A 104 -14.94 -4.46 4.28
C MET A 104 -13.46 -4.20 4.02
N PHE A 105 -13.13 -3.78 2.81
CA PHE A 105 -11.80 -3.26 2.45
C PHE A 105 -11.89 -1.75 2.35
N THR A 106 -11.03 -1.03 3.04
CA THR A 106 -10.91 0.43 2.96
C THR A 106 -9.44 0.82 2.89
N GLY A 107 -9.11 1.89 2.19
CA GLY A 107 -7.71 2.28 2.12
C GLY A 107 -7.40 3.44 1.20
N ALA A 108 -6.13 3.80 1.19
CA ALA A 108 -5.50 4.84 0.40
C ALA A 108 -3.97 4.73 0.49
N THR A 109 -3.22 5.52 -0.28
CA THR A 109 -1.75 5.62 -0.16
C THR A 109 -1.29 5.93 1.27
N LEU A 110 -2.04 6.71 2.01
CA LEU A 110 -1.84 7.29 3.34
C LEU A 110 -0.87 8.49 3.35
N TRP A 111 0.25 8.48 2.62
CA TRP A 111 1.29 9.52 2.69
C TRP A 111 1.79 9.75 4.13
N THR A 112 2.28 10.98 4.45
CA THR A 112 2.88 11.28 5.76
C THR A 112 2.65 12.73 6.19
N ASN A 113 2.55 12.95 7.51
CA ASN A 113 2.61 14.29 8.12
C ASN A 113 4.02 14.66 8.62
N PHE A 114 5.04 13.84 8.30
CA PHE A 114 6.43 14.05 8.75
C PHE A 114 6.56 14.15 10.28
N ALA A 115 5.70 13.51 11.05
CA ALA A 115 5.59 13.63 12.52
C ALA A 115 5.45 15.09 12.99
N ASP A 116 4.86 15.98 12.17
CA ASP A 116 4.78 17.42 12.37
C ASP A 116 6.14 18.12 12.61
N ASN A 117 7.22 17.49 12.13
CA ASN A 117 8.60 17.93 12.32
C ASN A 117 9.11 18.70 11.08
N PHE A 118 9.32 20.00 11.21
CA PHE A 118 9.83 20.86 10.14
C PHE A 118 11.20 20.41 9.60
N PHE A 119 12.08 19.91 10.45
CA PHE A 119 13.41 19.45 10.03
C PHE A 119 13.29 18.19 9.17
N SER A 120 12.46 17.22 9.57
CA SER A 120 12.17 16.01 8.82
C SER A 120 11.54 16.34 7.47
N GLN A 121 10.55 17.25 7.44
CA GLN A 121 9.92 17.74 6.22
C GLN A 121 10.95 18.38 5.26
N SER A 122 11.80 19.27 5.79
CA SER A 122 12.84 19.96 5.00
C SER A 122 13.92 19.00 4.49
N TYR A 123 14.24 17.97 5.28
CA TYR A 123 15.20 16.93 4.89
C TYR A 123 14.61 16.01 3.82
N ALA A 124 13.41 15.52 4.00
CA ALA A 124 12.71 14.69 3.04
C ALA A 124 12.56 15.39 1.68
N LYS A 125 12.17 16.68 1.67
CA LYS A 125 12.07 17.49 0.44
C LYS A 125 13.35 17.47 -0.41
N ARG A 126 14.52 17.38 0.22
CA ARG A 126 15.82 17.40 -0.47
C ARG A 126 16.34 16.03 -0.88
N THR A 127 15.97 14.99 -0.12
CA THR A 127 16.53 13.64 -0.25
C THR A 127 15.59 12.67 -0.95
N ILE A 128 14.28 12.77 -0.73
CA ILE A 128 13.30 11.85 -1.31
C ILE A 128 13.01 12.18 -2.76
N ASN A 129 12.99 11.14 -3.59
CA ASN A 129 12.79 11.25 -5.03
C ASN A 129 11.39 11.73 -5.41
N ASP A 130 10.37 11.48 -4.61
CA ASP A 130 8.97 11.84 -4.88
C ASP A 130 8.82 13.34 -5.19
N PHE A 131 9.52 14.20 -4.42
CA PHE A 131 9.48 15.65 -4.62
C PHE A 131 10.19 16.13 -5.90
N ARG A 132 10.80 15.21 -6.64
CA ARG A 132 11.43 15.47 -7.95
C ARG A 132 10.74 14.72 -9.08
N GLN A 133 10.23 13.51 -8.80
CA GLN A 133 9.67 12.62 -9.80
C GLN A 133 8.17 12.81 -10.00
N ILE A 134 7.43 13.20 -8.95
CA ILE A 134 5.99 13.46 -9.05
C ILE A 134 5.78 14.93 -9.42
N ARG A 135 5.13 15.17 -10.55
CA ARG A 135 4.94 16.54 -11.05
C ARG A 135 4.03 17.35 -10.13
N ASN A 136 4.47 18.56 -9.79
CA ASN A 136 3.77 19.50 -8.91
C ASN A 136 3.51 18.96 -7.50
N PHE A 137 4.24 17.96 -7.05
CA PHE A 137 4.10 17.39 -5.71
C PHE A 137 5.03 18.10 -4.72
N THR A 138 4.51 18.42 -3.57
CA THR A 138 5.22 19.12 -2.50
C THR A 138 5.01 18.44 -1.16
N THR A 139 5.81 18.77 -0.17
CA THR A 139 5.63 18.28 1.20
C THR A 139 4.28 18.72 1.80
N SER A 140 3.74 19.89 1.41
CA SER A 140 2.40 20.32 1.79
C SER A 140 1.33 19.40 1.21
N HIS A 141 1.47 18.98 -0.06
CA HIS A 141 0.53 18.01 -0.65
C HIS A 141 0.55 16.66 0.08
N ALA A 142 1.74 16.14 0.45
CA ALA A 142 1.84 14.91 1.23
C ALA A 142 1.13 15.04 2.58
N TYR A 143 1.35 16.17 3.26
CA TYR A 143 0.74 16.49 4.55
C TYR A 143 -0.81 16.56 4.46
N ASP A 144 -1.33 17.32 3.50
CA ASP A 144 -2.79 17.47 3.32
C ASP A 144 -3.46 16.14 2.95
N LEU A 145 -2.79 15.33 2.11
CA LEU A 145 -3.28 14.01 1.71
C LEU A 145 -3.24 13.02 2.86
N TYR A 146 -2.24 13.08 3.74
CA TYR A 146 -2.20 12.25 4.94
C TYR A 146 -3.48 12.43 5.77
N TYR A 147 -3.84 13.65 6.12
CA TYR A 147 -5.04 13.90 6.91
C TYR A 147 -6.32 13.50 6.18
N LYS A 148 -6.43 13.82 4.90
CA LYS A 148 -7.57 13.43 4.08
C LYS A 148 -7.75 11.90 4.02
N HIS A 149 -6.67 11.15 3.84
CA HIS A 149 -6.68 9.69 3.77
C HIS A 149 -6.99 9.08 5.14
N LEU A 150 -6.37 9.60 6.20
CA LEU A 150 -6.61 9.15 7.57
C LEU A 150 -8.07 9.38 7.99
N ASP A 151 -8.62 10.57 7.73
CA ASP A 151 -10.02 10.88 8.04
C ASP A 151 -10.98 9.95 7.30
N TYR A 152 -10.70 9.65 6.03
CA TYR A 152 -11.51 8.70 5.25
C TYR A 152 -11.47 7.29 5.87
N ILE A 153 -10.28 6.79 6.23
CA ILE A 153 -10.11 5.47 6.85
C ILE A 153 -10.86 5.42 8.19
N LYS A 154 -10.73 6.44 9.05
CA LYS A 154 -11.43 6.55 10.32
C LYS A 154 -12.95 6.50 10.15
N GLN A 155 -13.50 7.35 9.29
CA GLN A 155 -14.93 7.40 9.00
C GLN A 155 -15.45 6.07 8.43
N SER A 156 -14.70 5.44 7.54
CA SER A 156 -15.06 4.12 7.01
C SER A 156 -15.08 3.06 8.10
N TYR A 157 -14.09 3.07 8.99
CA TYR A 157 -14.04 2.16 10.13
C TYR A 157 -15.23 2.36 11.09
N GLU A 158 -15.58 3.60 11.43
CA GLU A 158 -16.72 3.93 12.26
C GLU A 158 -18.06 3.44 11.66
N GLN A 159 -18.17 3.48 10.33
CA GLN A 159 -19.36 3.07 9.58
C GLN A 159 -19.43 1.56 9.27
N ARG A 160 -18.43 0.77 9.69
CA ARG A 160 -18.32 -0.65 9.34
C ARG A 160 -19.46 -1.54 9.87
N GLY A 161 -20.14 -1.13 10.95
CA GLY A 161 -21.02 -2.01 11.76
C GLY A 161 -20.19 -3.14 12.36
N ASP A 162 -20.69 -4.37 12.28
CA ASP A 162 -20.03 -5.57 12.82
C ASP A 162 -19.08 -6.26 11.81
N LYS A 163 -18.81 -5.62 10.66
CA LYS A 163 -17.99 -6.26 9.62
C LYS A 163 -16.51 -6.29 10.02
N PRO A 164 -15.81 -7.42 9.74
CA PRO A 164 -14.36 -7.41 9.71
C PRO A 164 -13.84 -6.39 8.70
N VAL A 165 -12.75 -5.71 9.05
CA VAL A 165 -12.15 -4.65 8.23
C VAL A 165 -10.74 -5.04 7.81
N VAL A 166 -10.48 -4.88 6.53
CA VAL A 166 -9.13 -4.89 5.97
C VAL A 166 -8.79 -3.47 5.54
N VAL A 167 -7.91 -2.82 6.31
CA VAL A 167 -7.35 -1.53 5.92
C VAL A 167 -6.15 -1.77 5.02
N VAL A 168 -6.07 -1.07 3.90
CA VAL A 168 -4.94 -1.18 2.95
C VAL A 168 -4.31 0.19 2.78
N THR A 169 -3.04 0.31 3.13
CA THR A 169 -2.24 1.51 2.85
C THR A 169 -0.95 1.15 2.12
N HIS A 170 -0.23 2.14 1.62
CA HIS A 170 1.13 1.91 1.14
C HIS A 170 2.13 2.34 2.21
N PHE A 171 2.07 3.61 2.66
CA PHE A 171 2.95 4.09 3.72
C PHE A 171 2.71 3.34 5.04
N LEU A 172 3.78 3.20 5.83
CA LEU A 172 3.74 2.52 7.12
C LEU A 172 2.77 3.26 8.06
N PRO A 173 1.79 2.56 8.64
CA PRO A 173 0.78 3.21 9.48
C PRO A 173 1.28 3.53 10.89
N ALA A 174 2.33 2.84 11.38
CA ALA A 174 2.82 2.98 12.73
C ALA A 174 4.34 2.88 12.80
N ARG A 175 4.94 3.45 13.85
CA ARG A 175 6.39 3.38 14.09
C ARG A 175 6.89 1.96 14.32
N GLU A 176 6.06 1.10 14.86
CA GLU A 176 6.31 -0.33 15.05
C GLU A 176 6.57 -1.08 13.74
N CYS A 177 6.07 -0.54 12.63
CA CYS A 177 6.29 -1.05 11.27
C CYS A 177 7.67 -0.69 10.69
N ILE A 178 8.49 0.11 11.38
CA ILE A 178 9.86 0.38 10.95
C ILE A 178 10.72 -0.84 11.30
N ALA A 179 11.40 -1.41 10.31
CA ALA A 179 12.28 -2.55 10.52
C ALA A 179 13.41 -2.22 11.53
N PRO A 180 13.81 -3.16 12.39
CA PRO A 180 14.73 -2.90 13.51
C PRO A 180 16.02 -2.17 13.11
N GLN A 181 16.59 -2.49 11.94
CA GLN A 181 17.82 -1.89 11.44
C GLN A 181 17.69 -0.39 11.09
N TRP A 182 16.45 0.13 10.95
CA TRP A 182 16.19 1.52 10.57
C TRP A 182 15.59 2.37 11.70
N ARG A 183 15.32 1.79 12.89
CA ARG A 183 14.59 2.48 13.98
C ARG A 183 15.34 3.67 14.56
N ASP A 184 16.66 3.61 14.65
CA ASP A 184 17.44 4.59 15.39
C ASP A 184 17.98 5.74 14.53
N GLY A 185 17.67 6.98 14.95
CA GLY A 185 18.36 8.20 14.52
C GLY A 185 18.15 8.67 13.08
N ASN A 186 17.22 8.06 12.33
CA ASN A 186 16.99 8.41 10.93
C ASN A 186 15.82 9.41 10.79
N LEU A 187 16.12 10.66 10.44
CA LEU A 187 15.09 11.70 10.15
C LEU A 187 14.11 11.30 9.03
N LEU A 188 14.51 10.38 8.14
CA LEU A 188 13.62 9.88 7.09
C LEU A 188 12.53 8.97 7.64
N ASN A 189 12.67 8.41 8.85
CA ASN A 189 11.60 7.63 9.45
C ASN A 189 10.30 8.42 9.59
N ASP A 190 10.38 9.75 9.75
CA ASP A 190 9.21 10.63 9.78
C ASP A 190 8.53 10.79 8.40
N TYR A 191 9.26 10.46 7.32
CA TYR A 191 8.67 10.38 5.99
C TYR A 191 8.05 8.99 5.73
N PHE A 192 8.75 7.92 6.10
CA PHE A 192 8.33 6.55 5.77
C PHE A 192 7.19 6.04 6.64
N ALA A 193 7.15 6.43 7.94
CA ALA A 193 6.22 5.88 8.90
C ALA A 193 5.40 6.95 9.60
N ASN A 194 4.12 6.69 9.74
CA ASN A 194 3.18 7.48 10.52
C ASN A 194 3.17 7.01 11.99
N ASP A 195 2.54 7.76 12.86
CA ASP A 195 2.43 7.47 14.29
C ASP A 195 0.95 7.21 14.68
N LEU A 196 0.39 6.14 14.10
CA LEU A 196 -1.00 5.75 14.35
C LEU A 196 -1.12 4.54 15.29
N GLY A 197 -0.02 4.11 15.92
CA GLY A 197 0.04 2.88 16.71
C GLY A 197 -1.05 2.78 17.77
N SER A 198 -1.26 3.82 18.58
CA SER A 198 -2.34 3.85 19.59
C SER A 198 -3.72 3.66 18.97
N MET A 199 -4.03 4.39 17.89
CA MET A 199 -5.33 4.27 17.23
C MET A 199 -5.53 2.85 16.67
N ILE A 200 -4.52 2.30 16.03
CA ILE A 200 -4.56 0.98 15.41
C ILE A 200 -4.74 -0.11 16.46
N ALA A 201 -4.06 0.01 17.60
CA ALA A 201 -4.16 -0.96 18.69
C ALA A 201 -5.59 -1.13 19.24
N ASP A 202 -6.40 -0.07 19.15
CA ASP A 202 -7.79 -0.04 19.61
C ASP A 202 -8.81 -0.50 18.54
N MET A 203 -8.37 -0.75 17.29
CA MET A 203 -9.26 -1.13 16.20
C MET A 203 -9.61 -2.62 16.26
N GLU A 204 -10.82 -2.94 16.68
CA GLU A 204 -11.30 -4.31 16.79
C GLU A 204 -11.62 -4.93 15.41
N ASN A 205 -11.45 -6.24 15.30
CA ASN A 205 -11.79 -7.03 14.12
C ASN A 205 -11.16 -6.49 12.84
N THR A 206 -9.90 -6.06 12.94
CA THR A 206 -9.17 -5.33 11.89
C THR A 206 -7.87 -6.04 11.51
N THR A 207 -7.61 -6.11 10.21
CA THR A 207 -6.30 -6.45 9.65
C THR A 207 -5.80 -5.26 8.82
N TRP A 208 -4.57 -4.80 9.08
CA TRP A 208 -3.97 -3.69 8.33
C TRP A 208 -2.86 -4.20 7.42
N LEU A 209 -3.03 -4.02 6.12
CA LEU A 209 -2.10 -4.42 5.07
C LEU A 209 -1.36 -3.19 4.54
N PHE A 210 -0.03 -3.28 4.40
CA PHE A 210 0.77 -2.13 3.98
C PHE A 210 2.00 -2.56 3.16
N GLY A 211 2.75 -1.59 2.62
CA GLY A 211 3.98 -1.76 1.85
C GLY A 211 5.10 -0.81 2.31
N HIS A 212 5.89 -0.31 1.34
CA HIS A 212 6.86 0.78 1.46
C HIS A 212 8.13 0.50 2.28
N THR A 213 8.11 -0.42 3.22
CA THR A 213 9.26 -0.71 4.10
C THR A 213 10.32 -1.62 3.46
N HIS A 214 9.95 -2.36 2.40
CA HIS A 214 10.74 -3.43 1.78
C HIS A 214 11.20 -4.55 2.74
N ASP A 215 10.66 -4.61 3.96
CA ASP A 215 10.86 -5.70 4.92
C ASP A 215 9.52 -6.37 5.23
N ALA A 216 9.43 -7.69 5.09
CA ALA A 216 8.20 -8.43 5.37
C ALA A 216 7.92 -8.47 6.86
N MET A 217 6.66 -8.24 7.22
CA MET A 217 6.21 -8.20 8.62
C MET A 217 4.84 -8.86 8.78
N ASP A 218 4.63 -9.48 9.93
CA ASP A 218 3.34 -10.06 10.32
C ASP A 218 3.29 -10.11 11.85
N PHE A 219 2.59 -9.18 12.48
CA PHE A 219 2.53 -9.05 13.93
C PHE A 219 1.20 -8.43 14.37
N GLU A 220 0.90 -8.56 15.66
CA GLU A 220 -0.26 -7.94 16.29
C GLU A 220 0.15 -6.68 17.07
N LEU A 221 -0.62 -5.62 16.92
CA LEU A 221 -0.54 -4.40 17.70
C LEU A 221 -1.92 -4.14 18.35
N GLY A 222 -2.03 -4.47 19.63
CA GLY A 222 -3.32 -4.48 20.32
C GLY A 222 -4.30 -5.45 19.68
N ASN A 223 -5.42 -4.93 19.19
CA ASN A 223 -6.50 -5.74 18.58
C ASN A 223 -6.35 -5.88 17.05
N THR A 224 -5.33 -5.29 16.46
CA THR A 224 -5.13 -5.25 14.99
C THR A 224 -3.92 -6.07 14.57
N ARG A 225 -4.10 -6.94 13.57
CA ARG A 225 -2.99 -7.60 12.90
C ARG A 225 -2.45 -6.72 11.78
N LEU A 226 -1.13 -6.46 11.76
CA LEU A 226 -0.43 -5.69 10.74
C LEU A 226 0.41 -6.64 9.87
N VAL A 227 0.26 -6.55 8.54
CA VAL A 227 0.97 -7.42 7.60
C VAL A 227 1.53 -6.62 6.44
N CYS A 228 2.81 -6.85 6.14
CA CYS A 228 3.51 -6.33 4.97
C CYS A 228 4.22 -7.49 4.25
N ASN A 229 4.15 -7.52 2.92
CA ASN A 229 4.80 -8.56 2.11
C ASN A 229 5.38 -7.97 0.81
N PRO A 230 6.45 -7.16 0.95
CA PRO A 230 7.06 -6.44 -0.17
C PRO A 230 8.03 -7.33 -0.94
N HIS A 231 7.98 -7.26 -2.28
CA HIS A 231 9.01 -7.89 -3.11
C HIS A 231 10.35 -7.14 -2.98
N GLY A 232 10.31 -5.81 -3.03
CA GLY A 232 11.50 -4.96 -3.08
C GLY A 232 12.07 -4.79 -4.49
N TYR A 233 13.15 -4.03 -4.62
CA TYR A 233 13.73 -3.70 -5.92
C TYR A 233 14.35 -4.92 -6.62
N HIS A 234 13.84 -5.25 -7.78
CA HIS A 234 14.42 -6.32 -8.60
C HIS A 234 15.87 -6.00 -8.99
N GLY A 235 16.76 -6.98 -8.79
CA GLY A 235 18.20 -6.83 -9.05
C GLY A 235 19.01 -6.25 -7.89
N SER A 236 18.36 -5.89 -6.78
CA SER A 236 19.03 -5.62 -5.50
C SER A 236 19.17 -6.92 -4.67
N SER A 237 19.73 -6.81 -3.48
CA SER A 237 19.78 -7.91 -2.52
C SER A 237 18.47 -8.12 -1.75
N GLU A 238 17.49 -7.24 -1.88
CA GLU A 238 16.24 -7.29 -1.12
C GLU A 238 15.42 -8.55 -1.40
N PRO A 239 15.12 -8.90 -2.68
CA PRO A 239 14.39 -10.13 -2.96
C PRO A 239 15.13 -11.36 -2.46
N GLY A 240 14.46 -12.16 -1.62
CA GLY A 240 15.02 -13.35 -1.01
C GLY A 240 15.73 -13.15 0.33
N THR A 241 15.96 -11.88 0.78
CA THR A 241 16.54 -11.59 2.10
C THR A 241 15.60 -10.80 3.00
N ASN A 242 14.56 -10.17 2.44
CA ASN A 242 13.60 -9.32 3.13
C ASN A 242 12.37 -10.07 3.68
N GLY A 243 12.32 -11.40 3.56
CA GLY A 243 11.20 -12.22 4.03
C GLY A 243 9.99 -12.28 3.10
N PHE A 244 10.09 -11.78 1.87
CA PHE A 244 9.02 -11.88 0.86
C PHE A 244 8.58 -13.34 0.64
N ASP A 245 7.27 -13.57 0.68
CA ASP A 245 6.65 -14.86 0.33
C ASP A 245 5.67 -14.66 -0.84
N PRO A 246 5.94 -15.24 -2.03
CA PRO A 246 5.07 -15.09 -3.20
C PRO A 246 3.64 -15.63 -2.97
N PHE A 247 3.46 -16.46 -1.92
CA PHE A 247 2.19 -17.08 -1.57
C PHE A 247 1.62 -16.58 -0.24
N LYS A 248 2.11 -15.45 0.27
CA LYS A 248 1.63 -14.88 1.54
C LYS A 248 0.12 -14.72 1.53
N THR A 249 -0.55 -15.46 2.38
CA THR A 249 -2.00 -15.52 2.47
C THR A 249 -2.46 -15.17 3.89
N ILE A 250 -3.48 -14.33 3.97
CA ILE A 250 -4.13 -13.90 5.21
C ILE A 250 -5.57 -14.44 5.19
N VAL A 251 -6.03 -14.95 6.31
CA VAL A 251 -7.43 -15.36 6.51
C VAL A 251 -8.10 -14.34 7.43
N VAL A 252 -9.23 -13.79 6.96
CA VAL A 252 -10.10 -12.83 7.67
C VAL A 252 -11.49 -13.40 7.76
#